data_374e10cfdb0a28977f4b3d9809d6e70c
#
_entry.id   374e10cfdb0a28977f4b3d9809d6e70c
#
_cell.length_a   1.000
_cell.length_b   1.000
_cell.length_c   1.000
_cell.angle_alpha   90.00
_cell.angle_beta   90.00
_cell.angle_gamma   90.00
#
_symmetry.space_group_name_H-M   'P 1'
#
loop_
_entity.id
_entity.type
_entity.pdbx_description
1 polymer ?
#
loop_
_entity_poly.entity_id
_entity_poly.type
_entity_poly.pdbx_seq_one_letter_code
_entity_poly.pdbx_strand_id
1 'polypeptide(L)'
;MKFAMKSRFKLLRQELGLTQEEFGSKIGVARNTIAQYESGRIIPSNPVIANICNEYAVNETWLRTGEGDIFKDLTPSEEIESFLRTLAIAGDENFKKRLILYLAQMKDSDWEVLEHVFDTLLAGKDIIFPPNTNDKQN
;
A
#
# COMPACT_ATOMS: atom_id res chain seq x y z
N MET A 1 -15.11 -1.41 -21.56
CA MET A 1 -14.08 -2.25 -22.22
C MET A 1 -13.16 -2.84 -21.18
N LYS A 2 -13.04 -4.15 -21.16
CA LYS A 2 -12.03 -4.81 -20.33
C LYS A 2 -10.68 -4.69 -21.02
N PHE A 3 -9.77 -3.93 -20.45
CA PHE A 3 -8.39 -3.85 -20.94
C PHE A 3 -7.72 -5.23 -20.86
N ALA A 4 -6.87 -5.54 -21.83
CA ALA A 4 -6.04 -6.74 -21.77
C ALA A 4 -5.11 -6.69 -20.54
N MET A 5 -4.67 -7.84 -20.03
CA MET A 5 -3.77 -7.91 -18.86
C MET A 5 -2.55 -7.00 -18.99
N LYS A 6 -1.92 -6.93 -20.16
CA LYS A 6 -0.79 -6.03 -20.44
C LYS A 6 -1.10 -4.56 -20.14
N SER A 7 -2.29 -4.10 -20.53
CA SER A 7 -2.73 -2.72 -20.29
C SER A 7 -3.02 -2.48 -18.80
N ARG A 8 -3.55 -3.47 -18.10
CA ARG A 8 -3.78 -3.41 -16.65
C ARG A 8 -2.47 -3.35 -15.87
N PHE A 9 -1.42 -4.06 -16.30
CA PHE A 9 -0.08 -3.95 -15.73
C PHE A 9 0.46 -2.52 -15.79
N LYS A 10 0.38 -1.91 -16.97
CA LYS A 10 0.81 -0.53 -17.17
C LYS A 10 -0.03 0.44 -16.34
N LEU A 11 -1.35 0.26 -16.34
CA LEU A 11 -2.27 1.08 -15.55
C LEU A 11 -1.95 0.99 -14.05
N LEU A 12 -1.78 -0.23 -13.52
CA LEU A 12 -1.40 -0.44 -12.12
C LEU A 12 -0.13 0.31 -11.74
N ARG A 13 0.92 0.19 -12.55
CA ARG A 13 2.17 0.90 -12.30
C ARG A 13 1.98 2.43 -12.29
N GLN A 14 1.18 2.95 -13.21
CA GLN A 14 0.87 4.37 -13.29
C GLN A 14 0.05 4.86 -12.09
N GLU A 15 -0.94 4.08 -11.64
CA GLU A 15 -1.71 4.37 -10.43
C GLU A 15 -0.83 4.42 -9.17
N LEU A 16 0.21 3.59 -9.13
CA LEU A 16 1.20 3.59 -8.05
C LEU A 16 2.25 4.72 -8.19
N GLY A 17 2.27 5.44 -9.30
CA GLY A 17 3.25 6.49 -9.57
C GLY A 17 4.69 6.00 -9.72
N LEU A 18 4.88 4.73 -10.11
CA LEU A 18 6.19 4.09 -10.20
C LEU A 18 6.72 4.02 -11.64
N THR A 19 8.03 4.11 -11.78
CA THR A 19 8.73 3.74 -13.02
C THR A 19 8.76 2.22 -13.19
N GLN A 20 9.05 1.74 -14.39
CA GLN A 20 9.22 0.30 -14.65
C GLN A 20 10.33 -0.31 -13.80
N GLU A 21 11.40 0.45 -13.55
CA GLU A 21 12.51 0.02 -12.70
C GLU A 21 12.11 -0.08 -11.22
N GLU A 22 11.46 0.93 -10.68
CA GLU A 22 10.96 0.95 -9.31
C GLU A 22 9.93 -0.16 -9.06
N PHE A 23 8.99 -0.33 -9.99
CA PHE A 23 7.99 -1.38 -9.91
C PHE A 23 8.63 -2.77 -9.89
N GLY A 24 9.58 -3.01 -10.80
CA GLY A 24 10.27 -4.28 -10.90
C GLY A 24 11.18 -4.57 -9.70
N SER A 25 11.91 -3.58 -9.20
CA SER A 25 12.85 -3.76 -8.09
C SER A 25 12.17 -4.24 -6.80
N LYS A 26 10.96 -3.76 -6.51
CA LYS A 26 10.19 -4.18 -5.34
C LYS A 26 9.72 -5.65 -5.38
N ILE A 27 9.59 -6.20 -6.56
CA ILE A 27 9.15 -7.59 -6.76
C ILE A 27 10.27 -8.51 -7.28
N GLY A 28 11.49 -8.01 -7.34
CA GLY A 28 12.65 -8.78 -7.79
C GLY A 28 12.66 -9.08 -9.29
N VAL A 29 12.05 -8.22 -10.11
CA VAL A 29 11.93 -8.36 -11.57
C VAL A 29 12.66 -7.23 -12.28
N ALA A 30 13.47 -7.55 -13.28
CA ALA A 30 14.21 -6.56 -14.05
C ALA A 30 13.29 -5.62 -14.84
N ARG A 31 13.70 -4.35 -15.01
CA ARG A 31 12.99 -3.35 -15.80
C ARG A 31 12.56 -3.86 -17.17
N ASN A 32 13.47 -4.52 -17.90
CA ASN A 32 13.16 -5.03 -19.23
C ASN A 32 12.05 -6.08 -19.23
N THR A 33 11.96 -6.88 -18.19
CA THR A 33 10.89 -7.87 -18.03
C THR A 33 9.56 -7.18 -17.77
N ILE A 34 9.53 -6.12 -16.95
CA ILE A 34 8.32 -5.30 -16.76
C ILE A 34 7.86 -4.70 -18.08
N ALA A 35 8.78 -4.15 -18.88
CA ALA A 35 8.46 -3.62 -20.22
C ALA A 35 7.87 -4.71 -21.14
N GLN A 36 8.34 -5.94 -21.05
CA GLN A 36 7.80 -7.08 -21.83
C GLN A 36 6.40 -7.49 -21.36
N TYR A 37 6.11 -7.43 -20.05
CA TYR A 37 4.76 -7.63 -19.52
C TYR A 37 3.79 -6.56 -20.02
N GLU A 38 4.18 -5.29 -19.97
CA GLU A 38 3.37 -4.17 -20.42
C GLU A 38 3.14 -4.15 -21.94
N SER A 39 4.09 -4.66 -22.72
CA SER A 39 3.94 -4.79 -24.17
C SER A 39 3.16 -6.04 -24.59
N GLY A 40 2.98 -6.99 -23.68
CA GLY A 40 2.32 -8.27 -23.93
C GLY A 40 3.20 -9.30 -24.63
N ARG A 41 4.51 -9.06 -24.72
CA ARG A 41 5.47 -10.04 -25.28
C ARG A 41 5.62 -11.28 -24.40
N ILE A 42 5.54 -11.08 -23.09
CA ILE A 42 5.59 -12.16 -22.10
C ILE A 42 4.39 -12.01 -21.18
N ILE A 43 3.78 -13.14 -20.81
CA ILE A 43 2.74 -13.21 -19.81
C ILE A 43 3.42 -13.54 -18.46
N PRO A 44 3.17 -12.75 -17.40
CA PRO A 44 3.71 -13.06 -16.08
C PRO A 44 3.27 -14.43 -15.59
N SER A 45 4.17 -15.15 -14.94
CA SER A 45 3.86 -16.42 -14.30
C SER A 45 2.97 -16.21 -13.07
N ASN A 46 2.28 -17.26 -12.63
CA ASN A 46 1.44 -17.21 -11.43
C ASN A 46 2.20 -16.75 -10.17
N PRO A 47 3.44 -17.19 -9.89
CA PRO A 47 4.22 -16.66 -8.77
C PRO A 47 4.51 -15.18 -8.87
N VAL A 48 4.78 -14.64 -10.05
CA VAL A 48 5.00 -13.22 -10.28
C VAL A 48 3.72 -12.42 -10.02
N ILE A 49 2.58 -12.90 -10.51
CA ILE A 49 1.28 -12.27 -10.27
C ILE A 49 0.97 -12.25 -8.78
N ALA A 50 1.16 -13.37 -8.08
CA ALA A 50 0.96 -13.45 -6.64
C ALA A 50 1.86 -12.47 -5.87
N ASN A 51 3.12 -12.34 -6.27
CA ASN A 51 4.07 -11.41 -5.66
C ASN A 51 3.64 -9.95 -5.87
N ILE A 52 3.18 -9.59 -7.05
CA ILE A 52 2.63 -8.26 -7.34
C ILE A 52 1.41 -7.97 -6.47
N CYS A 53 0.48 -8.91 -6.39
CA CYS A 53 -0.74 -8.74 -5.59
C CYS A 53 -0.44 -8.60 -4.10
N ASN A 54 0.56 -9.29 -3.59
CA ASN A 54 0.97 -9.18 -2.18
C ASN A 54 1.74 -7.88 -1.91
N GLU A 55 2.67 -7.50 -2.78
CA GLU A 55 3.50 -6.31 -2.57
C GLU A 55 2.70 -5.01 -2.65
N TYR A 56 1.76 -4.93 -3.57
CA TYR A 56 1.01 -3.70 -3.86
C TYR A 56 -0.45 -3.75 -3.40
N ALA A 57 -0.85 -4.77 -2.66
CA ALA A 57 -2.24 -4.99 -2.23
C ALA A 57 -3.24 -4.96 -3.40
N VAL A 58 -2.90 -5.59 -4.51
CA VAL A 58 -3.70 -5.62 -5.74
C VAL A 58 -4.73 -6.74 -5.69
N ASN A 59 -5.92 -6.45 -6.19
CA ASN A 59 -6.94 -7.47 -6.42
C ASN A 59 -6.53 -8.35 -7.62
N GLU A 60 -6.21 -9.61 -7.35
CA GLU A 60 -5.78 -10.56 -8.39
C GLU A 60 -6.84 -10.78 -9.46
N THR A 61 -8.13 -10.82 -9.08
CA THR A 61 -9.24 -10.93 -10.03
C THR A 61 -9.24 -9.76 -11.00
N TRP A 62 -9.06 -8.53 -10.50
CA TRP A 62 -8.94 -7.37 -11.37
C TRP A 62 -7.73 -7.47 -12.31
N LEU A 63 -6.58 -7.84 -11.79
CA LEU A 63 -5.36 -7.94 -12.61
C LEU A 63 -5.51 -8.98 -13.73
N ARG A 64 -6.16 -10.11 -13.45
CA ARG A 64 -6.38 -11.17 -14.43
C ARG A 64 -7.52 -10.91 -15.38
N THR A 65 -8.65 -10.41 -14.88
CA THR A 65 -9.91 -10.35 -15.64
C THR A 65 -10.40 -8.93 -15.92
N GLY A 66 -9.95 -7.96 -15.16
CA GLY A 66 -10.45 -6.58 -15.19
C GLY A 66 -11.72 -6.36 -14.37
N GLU A 67 -12.17 -7.34 -13.60
CA GLU A 67 -13.36 -7.25 -12.75
C GLU A 67 -13.00 -6.82 -11.32
N GLY A 68 -13.83 -5.93 -10.75
CA GLY A 68 -13.64 -5.40 -9.42
C GLY A 68 -12.68 -4.22 -9.36
N ASP A 69 -12.34 -3.81 -8.15
CA ASP A 69 -11.42 -2.71 -7.91
C ASP A 69 -9.96 -3.14 -8.08
N ILE A 70 -9.08 -2.17 -8.39
CA ILE A 70 -7.65 -2.42 -8.58
C ILE A 70 -7.00 -2.96 -7.32
N PHE A 71 -7.29 -2.32 -6.18
CA PHE A 71 -6.72 -2.67 -4.89
C PHE A 71 -7.69 -3.49 -4.04
N LYS A 72 -7.12 -4.34 -3.19
CA LYS A 72 -7.89 -5.07 -2.18
C LYS A 72 -8.33 -4.11 -1.08
N ASP A 73 -9.51 -4.40 -0.51
CA ASP A 73 -9.84 -3.86 0.80
C ASP A 73 -8.95 -4.56 1.83
N LEU A 74 -8.11 -3.77 2.50
CA LEU A 74 -7.23 -4.29 3.54
C LEU A 74 -8.03 -4.45 4.84
N THR A 75 -7.77 -5.55 5.54
CA THR A 75 -8.20 -5.66 6.94
C THR A 75 -7.43 -4.66 7.81
N PRO A 76 -7.93 -4.25 8.98
CA PRO A 76 -7.20 -3.37 9.89
C PRO A 76 -5.79 -3.85 10.20
N SER A 77 -5.58 -5.15 10.34
CA SER A 77 -4.24 -5.73 10.55
C SER A 77 -3.32 -5.53 9.35
N GLU A 78 -3.81 -5.76 8.14
CA GLU A 78 -3.05 -5.55 6.90
C GLU A 78 -2.73 -4.07 6.67
N GLU A 79 -3.63 -3.15 7.04
CA GLU A 79 -3.35 -1.71 7.00
C GLU A 79 -2.21 -1.34 7.94
N ILE A 80 -2.22 -1.87 9.17
CA ILE A 80 -1.14 -1.65 10.14
C ILE A 80 0.18 -2.19 9.61
N GLU A 81 0.20 -3.42 9.08
CA GLU A 81 1.42 -4.01 8.51
C GLU A 81 1.96 -3.19 7.34
N SER A 82 1.11 -2.75 6.43
CA SER A 82 1.48 -1.91 5.30
C SER A 82 2.08 -0.58 5.75
N PHE A 83 1.45 0.06 6.74
CA PHE A 83 1.94 1.29 7.33
C PHE A 83 3.33 1.11 7.98
N LEU A 84 3.51 0.05 8.76
CA LEU A 84 4.79 -0.26 9.41
C LEU A 84 5.90 -0.54 8.40
N ARG A 85 5.61 -1.25 7.30
CA ARG A 85 6.59 -1.45 6.21
C ARG A 85 7.04 -0.13 5.59
N THR A 86 6.09 0.77 5.34
CA THR A 86 6.40 2.10 4.81
C THR A 86 7.30 2.88 5.75
N LEU A 87 7.07 2.80 7.05
CA LEU A 87 7.90 3.45 8.06
C LEU A 87 9.28 2.82 8.18
N ALA A 88 9.40 1.50 8.03
CA ALA A 88 10.67 0.78 8.16
C ALA A 88 11.72 1.27 7.13
N ILE A 89 11.28 1.62 5.93
CA ILE A 89 12.15 2.15 4.86
C ILE A 89 12.31 3.67 4.89
N ALA A 90 11.53 4.38 5.70
CA ALA A 90 11.65 5.83 5.84
C ALA A 90 12.96 6.21 6.55
N GLY A 91 13.48 7.40 6.22
CA GLY A 91 14.64 7.94 6.94
C GLY A 91 14.36 8.16 8.43
N ASP A 92 15.40 8.14 9.25
CA ASP A 92 15.29 8.25 10.71
C ASP A 92 14.75 9.62 11.18
N GLU A 93 14.85 10.63 10.34
CA GLU A 93 14.26 11.96 10.58
C GLU A 93 12.72 11.99 10.42
N ASN A 94 12.12 10.93 9.89
CA ASN A 94 10.68 10.87 9.68
C ASN A 94 9.95 10.89 11.01
N PHE A 95 9.08 11.90 11.19
CA PHE A 95 8.32 12.09 12.44
C PHE A 95 7.46 10.87 12.78
N LYS A 96 6.77 10.29 11.79
CA LYS A 96 5.91 9.12 11.99
C LYS A 96 6.71 7.91 12.49
N LYS A 97 7.89 7.67 11.90
CA LYS A 97 8.80 6.60 12.33
C LYS A 97 9.26 6.80 13.77
N ARG A 98 9.70 8.00 14.12
CA ARG A 98 10.11 8.31 15.50
C ARG A 98 8.96 8.12 16.49
N LEU A 99 7.76 8.61 16.15
CA LEU A 99 6.59 8.47 17.01
C LEU A 99 6.25 7.00 17.27
N ILE A 100 6.22 6.17 16.24
CA ILE A 100 5.94 4.73 16.38
C ILE A 100 7.01 4.03 17.22
N LEU A 101 8.29 4.39 17.07
CA LEU A 101 9.36 3.85 17.91
C LEU A 101 9.19 4.23 19.38
N TYR A 102 8.76 5.45 19.67
CA TYR A 102 8.44 5.85 21.06
C TYR A 102 7.26 5.07 21.62
N LEU A 103 6.19 4.93 20.86
CA LEU A 103 5.01 4.16 21.28
C LEU A 103 5.36 2.69 21.54
N ALA A 104 6.22 2.09 20.70
CA ALA A 104 6.66 0.71 20.86
C ALA A 104 7.49 0.46 22.14
N GLN A 105 8.08 1.51 22.71
CA GLN A 105 8.88 1.45 23.95
C GLN A 105 8.08 1.78 25.21
N MET A 106 6.83 2.20 25.07
CA MET A 106 5.97 2.53 26.21
C MET A 106 5.63 1.28 27.01
N LYS A 107 5.56 1.45 28.34
CA LYS A 107 5.08 0.41 29.25
C LYS A 107 3.56 0.40 29.29
N ASP A 108 2.98 -0.70 29.78
CA ASP A 108 1.54 -0.83 29.87
C ASP A 108 0.88 0.32 30.68
N SER A 109 1.54 0.78 31.75
CA SER A 109 1.09 1.94 32.53
C SER A 109 1.04 3.23 31.73
N ASP A 110 1.95 3.41 30.78
CA ASP A 110 2.00 4.61 29.93
C ASP A 110 0.88 4.55 28.87
N TRP A 111 0.59 3.34 28.37
CA TRP A 111 -0.54 3.11 27.48
C TRP A 111 -1.89 3.42 28.14
N GLU A 112 -2.09 3.03 29.40
CA GLU A 112 -3.31 3.36 30.17
C GLU A 112 -3.52 4.88 30.28
N VAL A 113 -2.43 5.64 30.54
CA VAL A 113 -2.48 7.11 30.59
C VAL A 113 -2.82 7.68 29.22
N LEU A 114 -2.18 7.17 28.16
CA LEU A 114 -2.44 7.63 26.80
C LEU A 114 -3.88 7.36 26.37
N GLU A 115 -4.41 6.16 26.66
CA GLU A 115 -5.80 5.80 26.40
C GLU A 115 -6.76 6.77 27.11
N HIS A 116 -6.54 7.06 28.39
CA HIS A 116 -7.36 8.00 29.13
C HIS A 116 -7.34 9.43 28.54
N VAL A 117 -6.17 9.90 28.13
CA VAL A 117 -6.02 11.20 27.46
C VAL A 117 -6.76 11.21 26.13
N PHE A 118 -6.63 10.15 25.38
CA PHE A 118 -7.26 10.00 24.05
C PHE A 118 -8.79 9.96 24.18
N ASP A 119 -9.33 9.19 25.09
CA ASP A 119 -10.76 9.12 25.37
C ASP A 119 -11.32 10.46 25.84
N THR A 120 -10.59 11.19 26.68
CA THR A 120 -10.98 12.52 27.14
C THR A 120 -11.04 13.52 25.98
N LEU A 121 -10.09 13.45 25.05
CA LEU A 121 -10.06 14.30 23.86
C LEU A 121 -11.20 13.93 22.89
N LEU A 122 -11.50 12.65 22.71
CA LEU A 122 -12.58 12.19 21.83
C LEU A 122 -13.96 12.50 22.39
N ALA A 123 -14.16 12.43 23.71
CA ALA A 123 -15.43 12.75 24.38
C ALA A 123 -15.81 14.23 24.29
N GLY A 124 -14.87 15.10 24.00
CA GLY A 124 -15.07 16.56 23.99
C GLY A 124 -15.22 17.22 22.62
N LYS A 125 -14.86 16.54 21.53
CA LYS A 125 -14.93 17.11 20.17
C LYS A 125 -14.98 16.02 19.12
N ASP A 126 -15.83 16.22 18.12
CA ASP A 126 -15.72 15.52 16.83
C ASP A 126 -14.35 15.83 16.22
N ILE A 127 -13.38 14.91 16.36
CA ILE A 127 -12.13 15.03 15.63
C ILE A 127 -12.43 14.67 14.20
N ILE A 128 -12.74 15.67 13.39
CA ILE A 128 -12.85 15.54 11.95
C ILE A 128 -11.42 15.43 11.43
N PHE A 129 -10.99 14.20 11.14
CA PHE A 129 -9.79 14.02 10.34
C PHE A 129 -10.06 14.63 8.96
N PRO A 130 -9.17 15.48 8.43
CA PRO A 130 -9.31 15.95 7.07
C PRO A 130 -9.38 14.72 6.14
N PRO A 131 -10.24 14.74 5.11
CA PRO A 131 -10.35 13.63 4.18
C PRO A 131 -8.96 13.29 3.64
N ASN A 132 -8.65 12.01 3.59
CA ASN A 132 -7.40 11.53 3.04
C ASN A 132 -7.27 12.08 1.63
N THR A 133 -6.27 12.92 1.36
CA THR A 133 -6.04 13.55 0.06
C THR A 133 -5.71 12.56 -1.05
N ASN A 134 -5.67 11.27 -0.73
CA ASN A 134 -5.53 10.19 -1.71
C ASN A 134 -6.85 9.79 -2.38
N ASP A 135 -8.00 10.30 -1.93
CA ASP A 135 -9.30 10.14 -2.60
C ASP A 135 -9.54 11.21 -3.70
N LYS A 136 -8.50 11.58 -4.39
CA LYS A 136 -8.62 12.32 -5.66
C LYS A 136 -8.50 11.28 -6.77
N GLN A 137 -9.50 10.95 -7.38
CA GLN A 137 -10.46 11.41 -8.34
C GLN A 137 -11.03 10.24 -9.10
N ASN A 138 -12.31 10.13 -9.12
CA ASN A 138 -12.99 9.84 -10.36
C ASN A 138 -13.06 11.11 -11.17
#